data_6051933acbecc2903ec155780f0e818c
#
_entry.id   6051933acbecc2903ec155780f0e818c
#
_cell.length_a   1.000
_cell.length_b   1.000
_cell.length_c   1.000
_cell.angle_alpha   90.00
_cell.angle_beta   90.00
_cell.angle_gamma   90.00
#
_symmetry.space_group_name_H-M   'P 1'
#
loop_
_entity.id
_entity.type
_entity.pdbx_description
1 polymer ?
#
loop_
_entity_poly.entity_id
_entity_poly.type
_entity_poly.pdbx_seq_one_letter_code
_entity_poly.pdbx_strand_id
1 'polypeptide(L)'
;FMIFDERSLDAFGGNFPFPIDRRESPWLISADSLEQLTGQISQRLKKVATETGGVQLDDGFTKRMQKSVKNFNKYAKKGRDPQFDRGQHAYDREWHLLFSGMRKGTSQPENSMPNRTMHPFTRKGPFFAFILAPGALDTNGGPVINEKAQVIGAGGQPIAGLYGAGNCIASPTRAAYYGAGGTIGPAMTFGYIAGLNAAKEPVSG
;
A
#
# COMPACT_ATOMS: atom_id res chain seq x y z
N PHE A 1 -3.43 -7.20 -9.58
CA PHE A 1 -4.84 -7.24 -9.14
C PHE A 1 -4.90 -7.60 -7.66
N MET A 2 -5.77 -6.94 -6.91
CA MET A 2 -6.15 -7.38 -5.57
C MET A 2 -7.45 -8.17 -5.70
N ILE A 3 -7.43 -9.44 -5.29
CA ILE A 3 -8.60 -10.34 -5.33
C ILE A 3 -9.01 -10.63 -3.90
N PHE A 4 -10.30 -10.49 -3.60
CA PHE A 4 -10.82 -10.67 -2.25
C PHE A 4 -12.30 -11.12 -2.27
N ASP A 5 -12.83 -11.45 -1.12
CA ASP A 5 -14.22 -11.88 -0.92
C ASP A 5 -15.00 -10.90 -0.04
N GLU A 6 -16.26 -11.21 0.20
CA GLU A 6 -17.16 -10.38 1.01
C GLU A 6 -16.65 -10.18 2.43
N ARG A 7 -16.01 -11.20 3.03
CA ARG A 7 -15.43 -11.09 4.37
C ARG A 7 -14.36 -10.00 4.44
N SER A 8 -13.51 -9.90 3.41
CA SER A 8 -12.50 -8.85 3.34
C SER A 8 -13.14 -7.47 3.19
N LEU A 9 -14.22 -7.36 2.42
CA LEU A 9 -14.99 -6.12 2.30
C LEU A 9 -15.62 -5.72 3.64
N ASP A 10 -16.16 -6.66 4.39
CA ASP A 10 -16.71 -6.41 5.73
C ASP A 10 -15.60 -6.02 6.73
N ALA A 11 -14.45 -6.66 6.65
CA ALA A 11 -13.32 -6.40 7.55
C ALA A 11 -12.67 -5.03 7.32
N PHE A 12 -12.58 -4.58 6.08
CA PHE A 12 -11.77 -3.41 5.69
C PHE A 12 -12.57 -2.30 5.00
N GLY A 13 -13.89 -2.46 4.85
CA GLY A 13 -14.75 -1.48 4.20
C GLY A 13 -14.61 -0.08 4.79
N GLY A 14 -14.50 0.92 3.91
CA GLY A 14 -14.22 2.31 4.27
C GLY A 14 -12.74 2.68 4.34
N ASN A 15 -11.82 1.72 4.37
CA ASN A 15 -10.38 1.97 4.19
C ASN A 15 -10.05 1.89 2.70
N PHE A 16 -9.58 2.99 2.11
CA PHE A 16 -9.22 2.99 0.70
C PHE A 16 -8.25 1.84 0.35
N PRO A 17 -8.47 1.09 -0.73
CA PRO A 17 -9.49 1.28 -1.77
C PRO A 17 -10.84 0.59 -1.50
N PHE A 18 -11.08 -0.01 -0.33
CA PHE A 18 -12.30 -0.72 0.01
C PHE A 18 -13.45 0.27 0.24
N PRO A 19 -14.56 0.18 -0.51
CA PRO A 19 -15.70 1.07 -0.31
C PRO A 19 -16.50 0.73 0.95
N ILE A 20 -17.18 1.73 1.50
CA ILE A 20 -18.18 1.50 2.55
C ILE A 20 -19.41 0.81 1.95
N ASP A 21 -19.88 1.30 0.81
CA ASP A 21 -20.97 0.68 0.03
C ASP A 21 -20.44 0.28 -1.35
N ARG A 22 -20.57 -1.02 -1.67
CA ARG A 22 -20.13 -1.57 -2.96
C ARG A 22 -20.84 -0.96 -4.16
N ARG A 23 -22.03 -0.38 -3.99
CA ARG A 23 -22.76 0.26 -5.08
C ARG A 23 -22.18 1.61 -5.47
N GLU A 24 -21.44 2.25 -4.57
CA GLU A 24 -20.85 3.58 -4.77
C GLU A 24 -19.43 3.55 -5.33
N SER A 25 -18.93 2.35 -5.65
CA SER A 25 -17.53 2.21 -6.08
C SER A 25 -17.39 1.79 -7.52
N PRO A 26 -17.18 2.75 -8.43
CA PRO A 26 -17.02 2.45 -9.85
C PRO A 26 -15.77 1.62 -10.17
N TRP A 27 -14.77 1.59 -9.28
CA TRP A 27 -13.56 0.79 -9.44
C TRP A 27 -13.68 -0.64 -8.94
N LEU A 28 -14.71 -0.98 -8.14
CA LEU A 28 -14.94 -2.34 -7.66
C LEU A 28 -15.46 -3.23 -8.80
N ILE A 29 -14.80 -4.35 -8.98
CA ILE A 29 -15.22 -5.41 -9.91
C ILE A 29 -15.77 -6.55 -9.07
N SER A 30 -16.94 -7.08 -9.40
CA SER A 30 -17.59 -8.15 -8.65
C SER A 30 -18.12 -9.25 -9.56
N ALA A 31 -18.15 -10.49 -9.04
CA ALA A 31 -18.74 -11.65 -9.73
C ALA A 31 -19.02 -12.78 -8.74
N ASP A 32 -19.90 -13.70 -9.12
CA ASP A 32 -20.29 -14.83 -8.26
C ASP A 32 -19.31 -16.01 -8.31
N SER A 33 -18.42 -16.04 -9.31
CA SER A 33 -17.35 -17.02 -9.41
C SER A 33 -16.03 -16.40 -9.85
N LEU A 34 -14.90 -17.08 -9.61
CA LEU A 34 -13.58 -16.63 -10.04
C LEU A 34 -13.45 -16.59 -11.57
N GLU A 35 -14.11 -17.49 -12.28
CA GLU A 35 -14.17 -17.48 -13.73
C GLU A 35 -14.88 -16.24 -14.26
N GLN A 36 -16.06 -15.94 -13.71
CA GLN A 36 -16.79 -14.73 -14.06
C GLN A 36 -16.00 -13.48 -13.69
N LEU A 37 -15.32 -13.49 -12.53
CA LEU A 37 -14.46 -12.38 -12.10
C LEU A 37 -13.34 -12.11 -13.11
N THR A 38 -12.71 -13.15 -13.67
CA THR A 38 -11.72 -12.98 -14.74
C THR A 38 -12.32 -12.28 -15.95
N GLY A 39 -13.53 -12.66 -16.36
CA GLY A 39 -14.24 -12.01 -17.46
C GLY A 39 -14.51 -10.53 -17.19
N GLN A 40 -14.95 -10.20 -15.98
CA GLN A 40 -15.20 -8.81 -15.57
C GLN A 40 -13.89 -7.99 -15.50
N ILE A 41 -12.80 -8.56 -15.00
CA ILE A 41 -11.47 -7.91 -15.02
C ILE A 41 -11.04 -7.63 -16.47
N SER A 42 -11.18 -8.62 -17.36
CA SER A 42 -10.83 -8.45 -18.78
C SER A 42 -11.65 -7.33 -19.46
N GLN A 43 -12.95 -7.27 -19.18
CA GLN A 43 -13.80 -6.18 -19.68
C GLN A 43 -13.39 -4.81 -19.12
N ARG A 44 -13.05 -4.75 -17.84
CA ARG A 44 -12.56 -3.51 -17.21
C ARG A 44 -11.25 -3.07 -17.81
N LEU A 45 -10.29 -3.97 -18.03
CA LEU A 45 -8.99 -3.65 -18.66
C LEU A 45 -9.17 -3.06 -20.05
N LYS A 46 -10.12 -3.55 -20.84
CA LYS A 46 -10.45 -2.96 -22.15
C LYS A 46 -10.96 -1.51 -22.03
N LYS A 47 -11.77 -1.24 -20.99
CA LYS A 47 -12.31 0.13 -20.75
C LYS A 47 -11.26 1.13 -20.30
N VAL A 48 -10.23 0.67 -19.59
CA VAL A 48 -9.13 1.50 -19.06
C VAL A 48 -7.81 1.20 -19.78
N ALA A 49 -7.88 0.83 -21.07
CA ALA A 49 -6.69 0.42 -21.83
C ALA A 49 -5.66 1.55 -21.97
N THR A 50 -6.12 2.79 -22.10
CA THR A 50 -5.25 3.98 -22.17
C THR A 50 -4.45 4.15 -20.89
N GLU A 51 -5.10 4.03 -19.74
CA GLU A 51 -4.50 4.22 -18.41
C GLU A 51 -3.59 3.06 -18.02
N THR A 52 -3.83 1.87 -18.55
CA THR A 52 -3.09 0.65 -18.21
C THR A 52 -2.05 0.26 -19.27
N GLY A 53 -1.85 1.07 -20.31
CA GLY A 53 -0.93 0.74 -21.40
C GLY A 53 -1.35 -0.49 -22.20
N GLY A 54 -2.66 -0.78 -22.27
CA GLY A 54 -3.20 -1.89 -23.05
C GLY A 54 -2.99 -3.28 -22.44
N VAL A 55 -2.73 -3.37 -21.13
CA VAL A 55 -2.56 -4.66 -20.42
C VAL A 55 -3.79 -5.54 -20.63
N GLN A 56 -3.55 -6.81 -20.95
CA GLN A 56 -4.57 -7.85 -21.11
C GLN A 56 -4.23 -9.07 -20.26
N LEU A 57 -5.25 -9.85 -19.93
CA LEU A 57 -5.06 -11.14 -19.27
C LEU A 57 -4.69 -12.19 -20.33
N ASP A 58 -3.74 -13.04 -20.01
CA ASP A 58 -3.44 -14.22 -20.82
C ASP A 58 -4.40 -15.40 -20.54
N ASP A 59 -4.42 -16.40 -21.42
CA ASP A 59 -5.32 -17.55 -21.34
C ASP A 59 -5.16 -18.39 -20.05
N GLY A 60 -4.00 -18.31 -19.41
CA GLY A 60 -3.69 -19.05 -18.17
C GLY A 60 -4.12 -18.32 -16.89
N PHE A 61 -4.55 -17.07 -16.97
CA PHE A 61 -4.79 -16.24 -15.78
C PHE A 61 -5.80 -16.85 -14.81
N THR A 62 -6.97 -17.28 -15.31
CA THR A 62 -8.02 -17.88 -14.46
C THR A 62 -7.51 -19.07 -13.68
N LYS A 63 -6.80 -19.99 -14.37
CA LYS A 63 -6.24 -21.20 -13.74
C LYS A 63 -5.20 -20.86 -12.66
N ARG A 64 -4.34 -19.87 -12.91
CA ARG A 64 -3.36 -19.42 -11.91
C ARG A 64 -4.04 -18.74 -10.72
N MET A 65 -5.03 -17.88 -10.94
CA MET A 65 -5.81 -17.24 -9.87
C MET A 65 -6.49 -18.26 -8.97
N GLN A 66 -7.20 -19.24 -9.55
CA GLN A 66 -7.83 -20.34 -8.80
C GLN A 66 -6.81 -21.14 -7.99
N LYS A 67 -5.65 -21.46 -8.58
CA LYS A 67 -4.55 -22.15 -7.88
C LYS A 67 -4.03 -21.32 -6.72
N SER A 68 -3.88 -20.00 -6.90
CA SER A 68 -3.44 -19.07 -5.84
C SER A 68 -4.43 -19.02 -4.68
N VAL A 69 -5.73 -18.87 -4.97
CA VAL A 69 -6.78 -18.89 -3.94
C VAL A 69 -6.82 -20.24 -3.21
N LYS A 70 -6.71 -21.36 -3.94
CA LYS A 70 -6.65 -22.69 -3.33
C LYS A 70 -5.46 -22.87 -2.40
N ASN A 71 -4.27 -22.40 -2.81
CA ASN A 71 -3.07 -22.45 -1.99
C ASN A 71 -3.21 -21.57 -0.77
N PHE A 72 -3.67 -20.32 -0.93
CA PHE A 72 -3.92 -19.40 0.16
C PHE A 72 -4.88 -20.00 1.20
N ASN A 73 -6.00 -20.58 0.74
CA ASN A 73 -6.96 -21.24 1.62
C ASN A 73 -6.34 -22.38 2.44
N LYS A 74 -5.44 -23.15 1.81
CA LYS A 74 -4.68 -24.23 2.48
C LYS A 74 -3.74 -23.64 3.55
N TYR A 75 -3.04 -22.54 3.22
CA TYR A 75 -2.09 -21.89 4.13
C TYR A 75 -2.80 -21.24 5.31
N ALA A 76 -3.91 -20.55 5.05
CA ALA A 76 -4.73 -19.94 6.10
C ALA A 76 -5.20 -20.98 7.13
N LYS A 77 -5.70 -22.13 6.67
CA LYS A 77 -6.11 -23.23 7.56
C LYS A 77 -4.96 -23.83 8.36
N LYS A 78 -3.74 -23.85 7.79
CA LYS A 78 -2.53 -24.35 8.46
C LYS A 78 -1.86 -23.30 9.36
N GLY A 79 -2.26 -22.04 9.24
CA GLY A 79 -1.67 -20.91 9.97
C GLY A 79 -0.27 -20.52 9.50
N ARG A 80 0.19 -21.02 8.35
CA ARG A 80 1.52 -20.71 7.81
C ARG A 80 1.47 -20.47 6.30
N ASP A 81 2.03 -19.36 5.88
CA ASP A 81 2.22 -19.00 4.47
C ASP A 81 3.68 -19.23 4.04
N PRO A 82 4.00 -20.30 3.31
CA PRO A 82 5.37 -20.59 2.88
C PRO A 82 5.83 -19.75 1.68
N GLN A 83 4.97 -18.92 1.12
CA GLN A 83 5.29 -18.09 -0.05
C GLN A 83 5.69 -16.66 0.34
N PHE A 84 5.07 -16.11 1.37
CA PHE A 84 5.22 -14.71 1.74
C PHE A 84 5.40 -14.48 3.24
N ASP A 85 5.47 -15.54 4.03
CA ASP A 85 5.62 -15.51 5.50
C ASP A 85 4.62 -14.59 6.22
N ARG A 86 3.39 -14.44 5.68
CA ARG A 86 2.35 -13.56 6.25
C ARG A 86 2.11 -13.84 7.72
N GLY A 87 2.14 -12.77 8.52
CA GLY A 87 1.92 -12.85 9.97
C GLY A 87 3.09 -13.40 10.78
N GLN A 88 4.24 -13.66 10.16
CA GLN A 88 5.47 -14.05 10.87
C GLN A 88 6.06 -12.87 11.63
N HIS A 89 6.00 -11.68 11.07
CA HIS A 89 6.53 -10.46 11.68
C HIS A 89 5.48 -9.77 12.55
N ALA A 90 5.94 -9.12 13.63
CA ALA A 90 5.07 -8.31 14.49
C ALA A 90 4.35 -7.22 13.70
N TYR A 91 5.05 -6.59 12.75
CA TYR A 91 4.50 -5.58 11.85
C TYR A 91 3.23 -6.06 11.13
N ASP A 92 3.24 -7.25 10.52
CA ASP A 92 2.07 -7.80 9.82
C ASP A 92 0.87 -7.96 10.76
N ARG A 93 1.13 -8.44 11.99
CA ARG A 93 0.08 -8.69 12.99
C ARG A 93 -0.52 -7.41 13.55
N GLU A 94 0.29 -6.39 13.75
CA GLU A 94 -0.15 -5.10 14.27
C GLU A 94 -0.91 -4.31 13.20
N TRP A 95 -0.39 -4.25 11.99
CA TRP A 95 -1.05 -3.57 10.88
C TRP A 95 -2.40 -4.18 10.51
N HIS A 96 -2.54 -5.49 10.61
CA HIS A 96 -3.82 -6.16 10.41
C HIS A 96 -4.93 -5.64 11.35
N LEU A 97 -4.58 -5.21 12.54
CA LEU A 97 -5.53 -4.68 13.52
C LEU A 97 -5.82 -3.18 13.36
N LEU A 98 -4.87 -2.42 12.81
CA LEU A 98 -4.98 -0.97 12.67
C LEU A 98 -6.02 -0.54 11.63
N PHE A 99 -6.20 -1.32 10.58
CA PHE A 99 -7.14 -1.02 9.50
C PHE A 99 -8.44 -1.82 9.62
N SER A 100 -9.03 -1.80 10.81
CA SER A 100 -10.40 -2.31 10.97
C SER A 100 -11.40 -1.46 10.18
N GLY A 101 -12.47 -2.11 9.69
CA GLY A 101 -13.47 -1.44 8.87
C GLY A 101 -14.09 -0.21 9.55
N MET A 102 -14.29 0.84 8.75
CA MET A 102 -14.93 2.08 9.19
C MET A 102 -16.47 2.02 9.04
N ARG A 103 -17.00 0.91 8.60
CA ARG A 103 -18.44 0.74 8.41
C ARG A 103 -19.13 0.85 9.77
N LYS A 104 -19.98 1.85 9.92
CA LYS A 104 -20.69 2.14 11.17
C LYS A 104 -21.49 0.91 11.64
N GLY A 105 -21.23 0.43 12.87
CA GLY A 105 -21.91 -0.71 13.44
C GLY A 105 -21.34 -2.09 13.08
N THR A 106 -20.23 -2.17 12.35
CA THR A 106 -19.54 -3.45 12.10
C THR A 106 -18.24 -3.53 12.90
N SER A 107 -18.05 -4.64 13.59
CA SER A 107 -16.74 -5.08 14.10
C SER A 107 -16.03 -5.90 13.02
N GLN A 108 -14.71 -6.00 13.08
CA GLN A 108 -14.01 -6.99 12.25
C GLN A 108 -14.62 -8.37 12.45
N PRO A 109 -14.89 -9.13 11.36
CA PRO A 109 -15.37 -10.49 11.49
C PRO A 109 -14.39 -11.33 12.29
N GLU A 110 -14.87 -12.10 13.25
CA GLU A 110 -14.04 -12.97 14.05
C GLU A 110 -13.19 -13.89 13.18
N ASN A 111 -11.92 -14.02 13.53
CA ASN A 111 -10.98 -14.90 12.84
C ASN A 111 -10.40 -15.92 13.82
N SER A 112 -10.92 -17.15 13.75
CA SER A 112 -10.48 -18.30 14.56
C SER A 112 -9.32 -19.08 13.93
N MET A 113 -8.78 -18.62 12.78
CA MET A 113 -7.63 -19.27 12.14
C MET A 113 -6.36 -19.14 13.00
N PRO A 114 -5.46 -20.15 12.96
CA PRO A 114 -4.21 -20.12 13.72
C PRO A 114 -3.36 -18.88 13.45
N ASN A 115 -3.36 -18.39 12.21
CA ASN A 115 -2.76 -17.13 11.82
C ASN A 115 -3.87 -16.10 11.56
N ARG A 116 -4.00 -15.13 12.46
CA ARG A 116 -5.08 -14.13 12.41
C ARG A 116 -4.98 -13.13 11.25
N THR A 117 -3.82 -13.05 10.58
CA THR A 117 -3.66 -12.24 9.37
C THR A 117 -4.20 -12.92 8.11
N MET A 118 -4.68 -14.15 8.23
CA MET A 118 -5.16 -14.97 7.11
C MET A 118 -6.52 -15.56 7.44
N HIS A 119 -7.41 -15.54 6.46
CA HIS A 119 -8.68 -16.26 6.51
C HIS A 119 -8.97 -16.87 5.14
N PRO A 120 -9.39 -18.13 5.04
CA PRO A 120 -9.73 -18.72 3.76
C PRO A 120 -10.83 -17.94 3.04
N PHE A 121 -10.71 -17.79 1.74
CA PHE A 121 -11.80 -17.27 0.92
C PHE A 121 -13.07 -18.10 1.11
N THR A 122 -14.21 -17.45 1.01
CA THR A 122 -15.52 -18.12 0.98
C THR A 122 -15.59 -19.12 -0.18
N ARG A 123 -16.40 -20.18 -0.02
CA ARG A 123 -16.56 -21.17 -1.07
C ARG A 123 -17.44 -20.70 -2.24
N LYS A 124 -18.34 -19.77 -1.95
CA LYS A 124 -19.27 -19.17 -2.91
C LYS A 124 -19.07 -17.66 -2.89
N GLY A 125 -19.20 -17.04 -4.07
CA GLY A 125 -19.11 -15.60 -4.17
C GLY A 125 -20.14 -14.85 -3.29
N PRO A 126 -20.13 -13.53 -3.34
CA PRO A 126 -19.40 -12.74 -4.34
C PRO A 126 -17.89 -12.65 -4.10
N PHE A 127 -17.15 -12.63 -5.20
CA PHE A 127 -15.73 -12.32 -5.24
C PHE A 127 -15.53 -10.94 -5.86
N PHE A 128 -14.48 -10.26 -5.44
CA PHE A 128 -14.20 -8.90 -5.83
C PHE A 128 -12.77 -8.75 -6.35
N ALA A 129 -12.55 -7.72 -7.15
CA ALA A 129 -11.23 -7.34 -7.61
C ALA A 129 -11.08 -5.82 -7.70
N PHE A 130 -9.84 -5.34 -7.45
CA PHE A 130 -9.35 -4.03 -7.87
C PHE A 130 -8.23 -4.19 -8.89
N ILE A 131 -8.19 -3.30 -9.87
CA ILE A 131 -7.01 -3.09 -10.70
C ILE A 131 -6.16 -2.07 -9.95
N LEU A 132 -4.94 -2.46 -9.57
CA LEU A 132 -4.00 -1.60 -8.85
C LEU A 132 -2.89 -1.17 -9.81
N ALA A 133 -2.50 0.08 -9.71
CA ALA A 133 -1.29 0.62 -10.33
C ALA A 133 -0.23 0.88 -9.25
N PRO A 134 1.06 0.85 -9.60
CA PRO A 134 2.11 1.27 -8.68
C PRO A 134 1.98 2.76 -8.37
N GLY A 135 2.28 3.12 -7.14
CA GLY A 135 2.34 4.49 -6.67
C GLY A 135 3.47 4.66 -5.68
N ALA A 136 3.93 5.88 -5.47
CA ALA A 136 4.90 6.21 -4.46
C ALA A 136 4.23 7.02 -3.34
N LEU A 137 4.34 6.53 -2.12
CA LEU A 137 3.91 7.25 -0.93
C LEU A 137 5.00 8.21 -0.45
N ASP A 138 6.26 7.81 -0.66
CA ASP A 138 7.44 8.49 -0.18
C ASP A 138 8.58 8.36 -1.18
N THR A 139 9.57 9.23 -1.06
CA THR A 139 10.84 9.14 -1.77
C THR A 139 11.99 9.18 -0.78
N ASN A 140 12.96 8.27 -0.96
CA ASN A 140 14.13 8.16 -0.10
C ASN A 140 15.42 8.64 -0.79
N GLY A 141 15.30 9.14 -2.01
CA GLY A 141 16.39 9.69 -2.80
C GLY A 141 16.41 11.21 -2.82
N GLY A 142 17.59 11.79 -3.02
CA GLY A 142 17.79 13.23 -3.10
C GLY A 142 19.16 13.66 -2.62
N PRO A 143 19.45 14.96 -2.55
CA PRO A 143 20.69 15.46 -2.01
C PRO A 143 20.85 15.12 -0.53
N VAL A 144 22.05 14.79 -0.13
CA VAL A 144 22.41 14.60 1.28
C VAL A 144 22.41 15.95 1.99
N ILE A 145 21.91 15.99 3.20
CA ILE A 145 21.97 17.18 4.07
C ILE A 145 22.78 16.87 5.34
N ASN A 146 23.27 17.93 5.99
CA ASN A 146 23.87 17.84 7.32
C ASN A 146 22.83 18.14 8.42
N GLU A 147 23.28 18.15 9.68
CA GLU A 147 22.44 18.46 10.86
C GLU A 147 21.85 19.87 10.87
N LYS A 148 22.36 20.79 10.05
CA LYS A 148 21.84 22.14 9.83
C LYS A 148 20.88 22.24 8.66
N ALA A 149 20.52 21.09 8.06
CA ALA A 149 19.70 20.97 6.85
C ALA A 149 20.35 21.58 5.59
N GLN A 150 21.64 21.86 5.59
CA GLN A 150 22.36 22.35 4.41
C GLN A 150 22.65 21.20 3.46
N VAL A 151 22.42 21.40 2.18
CA VAL A 151 22.74 20.42 1.13
C VAL A 151 24.25 20.27 0.98
N ILE A 152 24.72 19.04 0.97
CA ILE A 152 26.12 18.69 0.79
C ILE A 152 26.42 18.50 -0.69
N GLY A 153 27.33 19.26 -1.21
CA GLY A 153 27.82 19.15 -2.58
C GLY A 153 28.73 17.92 -2.80
N ALA A 154 29.07 17.64 -4.06
CA ALA A 154 29.92 16.52 -4.45
C ALA A 154 31.32 16.52 -3.79
N GLY A 155 31.82 17.68 -3.40
CA GLY A 155 33.07 17.82 -2.67
C GLY A 155 32.97 17.58 -1.15
N GLY A 156 31.81 17.17 -0.63
CA GLY A 156 31.62 16.91 0.79
C GLY A 156 31.41 18.17 1.64
N GLN A 157 31.34 19.35 1.03
CA GLN A 157 31.08 20.61 1.74
C GLN A 157 29.66 21.11 1.54
N PRO A 158 29.09 21.84 2.51
CA PRO A 158 27.79 22.47 2.33
C PRO A 158 27.79 23.47 1.17
N ILE A 159 26.71 23.47 0.40
CA ILE A 159 26.46 24.48 -0.62
C ILE A 159 25.82 25.70 0.08
N ALA A 160 26.47 26.85 0.03
CA ALA A 160 25.99 28.07 0.65
C ALA A 160 24.60 28.46 0.13
N GLY A 161 23.69 28.83 1.04
CA GLY A 161 22.30 29.23 0.72
C GLY A 161 21.38 28.10 0.27
N LEU A 162 21.85 26.85 0.20
CA LEU A 162 21.03 25.72 -0.24
C LEU A 162 20.67 24.78 0.92
N TYR A 163 19.39 24.68 1.20
CA TYR A 163 18.80 23.85 2.24
C TYR A 163 17.83 22.83 1.68
N GLY A 164 17.62 21.73 2.40
CA GLY A 164 16.69 20.69 1.98
C GLY A 164 15.93 20.06 3.15
N ALA A 165 14.67 19.67 2.91
CA ALA A 165 13.83 18.98 3.88
C ALA A 165 12.80 18.08 3.21
N GLY A 166 12.26 17.12 3.94
CA GLY A 166 11.17 16.24 3.47
C GLY A 166 11.59 15.28 2.38
N ASN A 167 10.66 14.95 1.50
CA ASN A 167 10.86 13.92 0.48
C ASN A 167 11.82 14.31 -0.66
N CYS A 168 12.27 15.53 -0.70
CA CYS A 168 13.23 15.99 -1.73
C CYS A 168 14.70 15.81 -1.33
N ILE A 169 14.99 15.27 -0.15
CA ILE A 169 16.33 14.97 0.33
C ILE A 169 16.58 13.47 0.43
N ALA A 170 17.85 13.05 0.52
CA ALA A 170 18.20 11.72 0.95
C ALA A 170 17.61 11.48 2.35
N SER A 171 16.71 10.50 2.46
CA SER A 171 15.99 10.26 3.71
C SER A 171 16.94 9.97 4.87
N PRO A 172 16.77 10.56 6.05
CA PRO A 172 17.53 10.21 7.26
C PRO A 172 17.30 8.76 7.69
N THR A 173 16.21 8.14 7.23
CA THR A 173 15.91 6.72 7.46
C THR A 173 16.51 5.79 6.41
N ARG A 174 17.24 6.35 5.44
CA ARG A 174 17.84 5.64 4.30
C ARG A 174 16.78 4.94 3.46
N ALA A 175 16.86 3.61 3.29
CA ALA A 175 15.95 2.84 2.44
C ALA A 175 14.68 2.35 3.17
N ALA A 176 14.39 2.84 4.38
CA ALA A 176 13.26 2.36 5.16
C ALA A 176 12.16 3.41 5.31
N TYR A 177 10.91 2.99 5.11
CA TYR A 177 9.72 3.69 5.57
C TYR A 177 9.26 3.07 6.90
N TYR A 178 9.37 3.80 8.00
CA TYR A 178 9.19 3.26 9.35
C TYR A 178 7.77 3.46 9.91
N GLY A 179 6.83 3.96 9.11
CA GLY A 179 5.43 4.06 9.49
C GLY A 179 4.86 5.48 9.49
N ALA A 180 3.74 5.66 10.17
CA ALA A 180 3.04 6.93 10.25
C ALA A 180 3.95 8.06 10.76
N GLY A 181 3.94 9.18 10.05
CA GLY A 181 4.83 10.31 10.33
C GLY A 181 6.19 10.25 9.61
N GLY A 182 6.50 9.15 8.92
CA GLY A 182 7.77 8.94 8.23
C GLY A 182 8.10 9.95 7.13
N THR A 183 7.11 10.57 6.54
CA THR A 183 7.27 11.67 5.57
C THR A 183 7.19 13.04 6.24
N ILE A 184 6.11 13.29 6.99
CA ILE A 184 5.84 14.61 7.56
C ILE A 184 6.79 14.96 8.70
N GLY A 185 7.23 13.99 9.51
CA GLY A 185 8.17 14.22 10.61
C GLY A 185 9.49 14.80 10.14
N PRO A 186 10.24 14.14 9.24
CA PRO A 186 11.45 14.70 8.65
C PRO A 186 11.22 16.02 7.93
N ALA A 187 10.09 16.19 7.21
CA ALA A 187 9.77 17.44 6.53
C ALA A 187 9.64 18.60 7.48
N MET A 188 8.90 18.44 8.57
CA MET A 188 8.73 19.50 9.59
C MET A 188 10.02 19.77 10.36
N THR A 189 10.73 18.72 10.78
CA THR A 189 11.96 18.84 11.56
C THR A 189 13.05 19.57 10.77
N PHE A 190 13.40 19.03 9.60
CA PHE A 190 14.46 19.64 8.79
C PHE A 190 14.03 20.94 8.12
N GLY A 191 12.73 21.13 7.84
CA GLY A 191 12.19 22.41 7.38
C GLY A 191 12.36 23.52 8.41
N TYR A 192 12.07 23.24 9.68
CA TYR A 192 12.30 24.15 10.78
C TYR A 192 13.80 24.48 10.96
N ILE A 193 14.66 23.44 10.96
CA ILE A 193 16.12 23.61 11.07
C ILE A 193 16.66 24.43 9.90
N ALA A 194 16.20 24.15 8.67
CA ALA A 194 16.59 24.89 7.47
C ALA A 194 16.24 26.38 7.60
N GLY A 195 15.00 26.69 8.01
CA GLY A 195 14.55 28.07 8.21
C GLY A 195 15.38 28.83 9.24
N LEU A 196 15.67 28.20 10.38
CA LEU A 196 16.53 28.80 11.41
C LEU A 196 17.96 29.10 10.97
N ASN A 197 18.54 28.23 10.15
CA ASN A 197 19.92 28.40 9.67
C ASN A 197 19.97 29.37 8.49
N ALA A 198 19.03 29.26 7.54
CA ALA A 198 18.93 30.21 6.44
C ALA A 198 18.76 31.68 6.90
N ALA A 199 17.97 31.92 7.95
CA ALA A 199 17.78 33.24 8.51
C ALA A 199 19.05 33.85 9.15
N LYS A 200 20.05 33.03 9.42
CA LYS A 200 21.33 33.46 10.01
C LYS A 200 22.44 33.67 8.96
N GLU A 201 22.20 33.26 7.71
CA GLU A 201 23.17 33.48 6.66
C GLU A 201 23.27 34.96 6.27
N PRO A 202 24.50 35.45 6.02
CA PRO A 202 24.66 36.81 5.52
C PRO A 202 23.97 36.96 4.15
N VAL A 203 23.25 38.03 3.95
CA VAL A 203 22.67 38.38 2.65
C VAL A 203 23.83 38.59 1.67
N SER A 204 23.96 37.65 0.73
CA SER A 204 24.89 37.80 -0.40
C SER A 204 24.38 38.94 -1.26
N GLY A 205 25.13 40.05 -1.30
CA GLY A 205 24.88 41.18 -2.20
C GLY A 205 25.09 40.81 -3.66
#